data_e8c105eb37e4730958c4290324ea2c31
#
_entry.id   e8c105eb37e4730958c4290324ea2c31
#
_cell.length_a   1.000
_cell.length_b   1.000
_cell.length_c   1.000
_cell.angle_alpha   90.00
_cell.angle_beta   90.00
_cell.angle_gamma   90.00
#
_symmetry.space_group_name_H-M   'P 1'
#
loop_
_entity.id
_entity.type
_entity.pdbx_description
1 polymer ?
#
loop_
_entity_poly.entity_id
_entity_poly.type
_entity_poly.pdbx_seq_one_letter_code
_entity_poly.pdbx_strand_id
1 'polypeptide(L)'
;MKSFSFWLSIIIGIASIVTFREYIVGVAFATATSFFNFLNNTRNGSIVDLEAKSSQQQESQVDHHLYATDMSVPRAIRKVFLAVEQAEGAGARVRRSIGTPQLKNFSPFLMLDHFRIAPGSGFPDHPHRGQETITYLLHGGVDHEDFAGNKGTIEAGDLQFMTAGRGIMHAEMPKQNPDGSANVGLQLWVDLPKHLKACEPRYRDLRAKEIPTVDVDGGKVHVKVISGQSHGVDSVRDLAYTPVWILDVQIKPGGRIAQPVPKGWNAFAYTLEGQAIFGEGTQKRAVEEFHNVVFEEEGEIVNVEVDAGADKDARFVLIAGTPLDQEVVQYGPFVLSSKAEVYQALMDYQTHSNGFERAEGWQSEIGKSMIE
;
A
#
# COMPACT_ATOMS: atom_id res chain seq x y z
N MET A 1 1.32 14.96 30.35
CA MET A 1 1.67 13.68 31.00
C MET A 1 1.28 12.41 30.21
N LYS A 2 0.68 12.51 29.01
CA LYS A 2 0.29 11.33 28.18
C LYS A 2 1.26 11.02 27.02
N SER A 3 2.18 11.93 26.70
CA SER A 3 3.22 11.70 25.67
C SER A 3 4.38 10.81 26.17
N PHE A 4 4.53 10.69 27.49
CA PHE A 4 5.59 9.90 28.14
C PHE A 4 5.41 8.37 27.98
N SER A 5 4.19 7.90 27.75
CA SER A 5 3.88 6.46 27.63
C SER A 5 4.29 5.86 26.28
N PHE A 6 4.20 6.65 25.19
CA PHE A 6 4.60 6.19 23.86
C PHE A 6 6.14 6.04 23.75
N TRP A 7 6.88 7.02 24.30
CA TRP A 7 8.34 6.98 24.32
C TRP A 7 8.89 5.95 25.32
N LEU A 8 8.17 5.66 26.42
CA LEU A 8 8.58 4.65 27.38
C LEU A 8 8.54 3.23 26.80
N SER A 9 7.60 2.94 25.90
CA SER A 9 7.56 1.65 25.17
C SER A 9 8.74 1.48 24.21
N ILE A 10 9.22 2.56 23.61
CA ILE A 10 10.42 2.57 22.77
C ILE A 10 11.69 2.41 23.60
N ILE A 11 11.77 3.05 24.77
CA ILE A 11 12.96 2.99 25.67
C ILE A 11 13.08 1.59 26.33
N ILE A 12 11.97 0.95 26.69
CA ILE A 12 12.00 -0.42 27.26
C ILE A 12 12.43 -1.45 26.19
N GLY A 13 12.05 -1.24 24.92
CA GLY A 13 12.57 -2.04 23.78
C GLY A 13 14.10 -1.90 23.62
N ILE A 14 14.66 -0.71 23.83
CA ILE A 14 16.08 -0.43 23.70
C ILE A 14 16.90 -1.03 24.85
N ALA A 15 16.39 -1.03 26.09
CA ALA A 15 17.08 -1.65 27.23
C ALA A 15 17.23 -3.18 27.08
N SER A 16 16.29 -3.85 26.40
CA SER A 16 16.39 -5.29 26.07
C SER A 16 17.42 -5.57 24.97
N ILE A 17 17.76 -4.59 24.13
CA ILE A 17 18.73 -4.72 23.03
C ILE A 17 20.18 -4.57 23.54
N VAL A 18 20.41 -3.78 24.59
CA VAL A 18 21.75 -3.56 25.14
C VAL A 18 22.30 -4.83 25.82
N THR A 19 21.44 -5.64 26.44
CA THR A 19 21.84 -6.95 27.02
C THR A 19 22.12 -8.02 25.97
N PHE A 20 21.67 -7.84 24.73
CA PHE A 20 21.94 -8.77 23.60
C PHE A 20 23.28 -8.49 22.90
N ARG A 21 23.88 -7.31 23.10
CA ARG A 21 25.16 -6.90 22.48
C ARG A 21 26.34 -7.76 22.94
N GLU A 22 26.37 -8.20 24.18
CA GLU A 22 27.45 -9.03 24.75
C GLU A 22 27.45 -10.47 24.19
N TYR A 23 26.28 -10.97 23.72
CA TYR A 23 26.15 -12.34 23.20
C TYR A 23 26.57 -12.49 21.73
N ILE A 24 26.50 -11.42 20.91
CA ILE A 24 26.80 -11.47 19.46
C ILE A 24 28.31 -11.29 19.17
N VAL A 25 29.07 -10.62 20.02
CA VAL A 25 30.52 -10.43 19.82
C VAL A 25 31.29 -11.76 19.98
N GLY A 26 30.76 -12.74 20.71
CA GLY A 26 31.36 -14.06 20.88
C GLY A 26 31.22 -15.03 19.70
N VAL A 27 30.24 -14.80 18.79
CA VAL A 27 29.96 -15.74 17.69
C VAL A 27 30.60 -15.30 16.35
N ALA A 28 30.96 -14.02 16.22
CA ALA A 28 31.50 -13.47 14.97
C ALA A 28 32.98 -13.83 14.67
N PHE A 29 33.72 -14.38 15.63
CA PHE A 29 35.13 -14.75 15.44
C PHE A 29 35.37 -16.20 14.97
N ALA A 30 34.34 -17.03 14.91
CA ALA A 30 34.49 -18.47 14.57
C ALA A 30 34.19 -18.81 13.10
N THR A 31 33.68 -17.90 12.27
CA THR A 31 33.21 -18.20 10.90
C THR A 31 34.04 -17.57 9.77
N ALA A 32 35.09 -16.81 10.08
CA ALA A 32 35.89 -16.13 9.05
C ALA A 32 36.92 -17.02 8.37
N THR A 33 37.21 -18.22 8.87
CA THR A 33 38.28 -19.08 8.34
C THR A 33 37.82 -20.10 7.29
N SER A 34 36.53 -20.34 7.15
CA SER A 34 36.01 -21.35 6.20
C SER A 34 35.62 -20.80 4.82
N PHE A 35 35.60 -19.49 4.63
CA PHE A 35 35.14 -18.88 3.37
C PHE A 35 36.24 -18.63 2.33
N PHE A 36 37.52 -18.73 2.72
CA PHE A 36 38.65 -18.47 1.81
C PHE A 36 39.06 -19.66 0.90
N ASN A 37 38.56 -20.86 1.15
CA ASN A 37 38.94 -22.07 0.40
C ASN A 37 37.98 -22.48 -0.73
N PHE A 38 36.86 -21.72 -0.95
CA PHE A 38 35.89 -22.07 -2.00
C PHE A 38 36.08 -21.31 -3.32
N LEU A 39 36.93 -20.29 -3.40
CA LEU A 39 37.05 -19.39 -4.56
C LEU A 39 38.17 -19.74 -5.56
N ASN A 40 38.88 -20.88 -5.40
CA ASN A 40 40.02 -21.20 -6.25
C ASN A 40 39.84 -22.37 -7.23
N ASN A 41 38.64 -22.88 -7.45
CA ASN A 41 38.47 -24.05 -8.30
C ASN A 41 37.35 -23.96 -9.33
N THR A 42 37.33 -22.94 -10.21
CA THR A 42 36.65 -23.03 -11.52
C THR A 42 37.25 -22.02 -12.51
N ARG A 43 38.33 -22.41 -13.16
CA ARG A 43 38.72 -21.89 -14.47
C ARG A 43 39.06 -23.08 -15.32
N ASN A 44 38.24 -23.35 -16.35
CA ASN A 44 38.60 -23.81 -17.69
C ASN A 44 37.41 -24.49 -18.37
N GLY A 45 37.09 -24.06 -19.59
CA GLY A 45 36.15 -24.77 -20.48
C GLY A 45 35.50 -23.85 -21.53
N SER A 46 36.27 -23.55 -22.52
CA SER A 46 36.07 -23.36 -23.98
C SER A 46 34.69 -22.98 -24.55
N ILE A 47 34.77 -21.93 -25.35
CA ILE A 47 33.88 -21.38 -26.38
C ILE A 47 33.69 -22.38 -27.52
N VAL A 48 32.47 -22.59 -28.00
CA VAL A 48 32.18 -23.08 -29.35
C VAL A 48 31.09 -22.24 -29.97
N ASP A 49 31.44 -21.54 -31.05
CA ASP A 49 30.56 -20.87 -32.00
C ASP A 49 29.66 -21.86 -32.74
N LEU A 50 28.40 -21.46 -33.01
CA LEU A 50 27.63 -22.02 -34.12
C LEU A 50 26.72 -20.99 -34.77
N GLU A 51 26.94 -20.83 -36.02
CA GLU A 51 26.40 -19.87 -36.99
C GLU A 51 24.90 -20.00 -37.27
N ALA A 52 24.38 -18.90 -37.77
CA ALA A 52 23.04 -18.70 -38.33
C ALA A 52 22.77 -19.56 -39.59
N LYS A 53 21.56 -20.04 -39.72
CA LYS A 53 20.95 -20.36 -41.04
C LYS A 53 19.50 -19.86 -41.09
N SER A 54 19.29 -18.94 -42.02
CA SER A 54 18.01 -18.46 -42.54
C SER A 54 17.29 -19.55 -43.37
N SER A 55 15.99 -19.69 -43.26
CA SER A 55 15.16 -20.18 -44.36
C SER A 55 13.71 -19.68 -44.25
N GLN A 56 13.27 -19.21 -45.35
CA GLN A 56 12.04 -18.55 -45.82
C GLN A 56 10.73 -19.30 -45.55
N GLN A 57 9.72 -18.50 -45.32
CA GLN A 57 8.31 -18.50 -45.80
C GLN A 57 7.66 -19.83 -46.21
N GLN A 58 6.57 -20.16 -45.52
CA GLN A 58 5.36 -20.67 -46.16
C GLN A 58 4.13 -20.14 -45.41
N GLU A 59 3.41 -19.23 -46.06
CA GLU A 59 2.04 -18.84 -45.70
C GLU A 59 1.12 -20.05 -45.91
N SER A 60 0.44 -20.47 -44.84
CA SER A 60 -0.78 -21.26 -44.93
C SER A 60 -1.89 -20.49 -44.23
N GLN A 61 -2.86 -20.04 -45.05
CA GLN A 61 -4.17 -19.58 -44.57
C GLN A 61 -4.76 -20.66 -43.66
N VAL A 62 -4.96 -20.32 -42.40
CA VAL A 62 -5.79 -21.09 -41.48
C VAL A 62 -6.95 -20.22 -41.05
N ASP A 63 -8.12 -20.73 -41.28
CA ASP A 63 -9.45 -20.20 -40.99
C ASP A 63 -9.58 -19.53 -39.63
N HIS A 64 -9.86 -18.23 -39.63
CA HIS A 64 -10.27 -17.50 -38.45
C HIS A 64 -11.76 -17.72 -38.19
N HIS A 65 -12.14 -18.78 -37.51
CA HIS A 65 -13.39 -18.88 -36.75
C HIS A 65 -13.28 -19.98 -35.68
N LEU A 66 -12.54 -19.70 -34.61
CA LEU A 66 -12.81 -20.29 -33.31
C LEU A 66 -12.86 -19.13 -32.32
N TYR A 67 -14.06 -18.63 -32.05
CA TYR A 67 -14.35 -17.83 -30.87
C TYR A 67 -13.98 -18.71 -29.64
N ALA A 68 -12.75 -18.60 -29.17
CA ALA A 68 -12.46 -18.92 -27.79
C ALA A 68 -13.30 -17.92 -26.97
N THR A 69 -14.40 -18.38 -26.42
CA THR A 69 -15.04 -17.71 -25.29
C THR A 69 -13.97 -17.66 -24.22
N ASP A 70 -13.34 -16.51 -24.08
CA ASP A 70 -12.46 -16.18 -22.97
C ASP A 70 -13.35 -16.23 -21.72
N MET A 71 -13.41 -17.43 -21.11
CA MET A 71 -14.15 -17.64 -19.85
C MET A 71 -13.24 -17.13 -18.75
N SER A 72 -13.23 -15.79 -18.57
CA SER A 72 -12.56 -15.18 -17.45
C SER A 72 -13.11 -15.75 -16.13
N VAL A 73 -12.22 -16.33 -15.33
CA VAL A 73 -12.56 -17.04 -14.11
C VAL A 73 -12.81 -16.05 -12.97
N PRO A 74 -13.99 -16.08 -12.32
CA PRO A 74 -14.24 -15.25 -11.14
C PRO A 74 -13.29 -15.59 -9.98
N ARG A 75 -12.84 -14.57 -9.25
CA ARG A 75 -12.05 -14.75 -8.03
C ARG A 75 -12.93 -15.21 -6.88
N ALA A 76 -12.54 -16.27 -6.22
CA ALA A 76 -13.17 -16.70 -4.99
C ALA A 76 -12.84 -15.76 -3.82
N ILE A 77 -13.77 -15.67 -2.86
CA ILE A 77 -13.54 -14.92 -1.62
C ILE A 77 -12.79 -15.81 -0.64
N ARG A 78 -11.56 -15.47 -0.34
CA ARG A 78 -10.71 -16.15 0.64
C ARG A 78 -11.15 -15.85 2.07
N LYS A 79 -11.44 -14.56 2.38
CA LYS A 79 -11.74 -14.11 3.74
C LYS A 79 -12.54 -12.81 3.72
N VAL A 80 -13.47 -12.68 4.68
CA VAL A 80 -14.16 -11.42 5.00
C VAL A 80 -14.03 -11.16 6.49
N PHE A 81 -13.68 -9.94 6.89
CA PHE A 81 -13.59 -9.56 8.29
C PHE A 81 -13.77 -8.06 8.49
N LEU A 82 -14.34 -7.70 9.65
CA LEU A 82 -14.52 -6.31 10.07
C LEU A 82 -13.19 -5.67 10.45
N ALA A 83 -12.92 -4.48 9.93
CA ALA A 83 -11.83 -3.61 10.37
C ALA A 83 -12.23 -2.89 11.67
N VAL A 84 -11.69 -3.36 12.79
CA VAL A 84 -12.02 -2.83 14.12
C VAL A 84 -11.35 -1.48 14.33
N GLU A 85 -12.11 -0.53 14.89
CA GLU A 85 -11.59 0.80 15.20
C GLU A 85 -10.61 0.78 16.37
N GLN A 86 -9.49 1.49 16.21
CA GLN A 86 -8.45 1.63 17.22
C GLN A 86 -7.89 3.06 17.25
N ALA A 87 -7.18 3.41 18.32
CA ALA A 87 -6.45 4.66 18.41
C ALA A 87 -5.14 4.59 17.63
N GLU A 88 -4.76 5.68 16.97
CA GLU A 88 -3.49 5.82 16.24
C GLU A 88 -3.01 7.27 16.30
N GLY A 89 -1.70 7.50 16.12
CA GLY A 89 -1.12 8.83 16.12
C GLY A 89 -1.42 9.64 17.38
N ALA A 90 -1.58 10.95 17.22
CA ALA A 90 -1.94 11.86 18.31
C ALA A 90 -3.45 12.13 18.31
N GLY A 91 -4.22 11.19 18.87
CA GLY A 91 -5.68 11.33 19.04
C GLY A 91 -6.52 10.95 17.82
N ALA A 92 -5.92 10.51 16.72
CA ALA A 92 -6.63 9.98 15.57
C ALA A 92 -7.26 8.61 15.85
N ARG A 93 -8.28 8.26 15.08
CA ARG A 93 -8.95 6.95 15.10
C ARG A 93 -8.80 6.31 13.73
N VAL A 94 -8.50 5.03 13.69
CA VAL A 94 -8.37 4.27 12.43
C VAL A 94 -9.13 2.95 12.51
N ARG A 95 -9.69 2.53 11.38
CA ARG A 95 -10.14 1.14 11.17
C ARG A 95 -9.06 0.46 10.34
N ARG A 96 -8.21 -0.30 11.02
CA ARG A 96 -7.12 -1.03 10.36
C ARG A 96 -7.60 -2.36 9.83
N SER A 97 -7.41 -2.60 8.54
CA SER A 97 -7.79 -3.84 7.89
C SER A 97 -6.58 -4.73 7.54
N ILE A 98 -5.50 -4.16 7.01
CA ILE A 98 -4.21 -4.84 6.84
C ILE A 98 -3.25 -4.27 7.89
N GLY A 99 -2.33 -5.06 8.40
CA GLY A 99 -1.47 -4.71 9.54
C GLY A 99 -2.03 -5.17 10.88
N THR A 100 -2.96 -6.14 10.88
CA THR A 100 -3.63 -6.70 12.05
C THR A 100 -3.28 -8.17 12.25
N PRO A 101 -3.57 -8.78 13.41
CA PRO A 101 -3.43 -10.21 13.59
C PRO A 101 -4.27 -11.04 12.59
N GLN A 102 -5.36 -10.50 12.07
CA GLN A 102 -6.20 -11.16 11.08
C GLN A 102 -5.56 -11.20 9.69
N LEU A 103 -4.81 -10.14 9.32
CA LEU A 103 -4.07 -10.01 8.07
C LEU A 103 -2.85 -9.13 8.32
N LYS A 104 -1.75 -9.75 8.74
CA LYS A 104 -0.54 -9.03 9.16
C LYS A 104 0.07 -8.21 8.02
N ASN A 105 0.16 -8.82 6.84
CA ASN A 105 0.48 -8.19 5.56
C ASN A 105 -0.13 -9.02 4.44
N PHE A 106 -0.24 -8.44 3.26
CA PHE A 106 -0.77 -9.09 2.07
C PHE A 106 0.00 -8.55 0.86
N SER A 107 1.18 -9.10 0.62
CA SER A 107 2.15 -8.54 -0.35
C SER A 107 1.50 -8.04 -1.64
N PRO A 108 1.79 -6.82 -2.10
CA PRO A 108 2.77 -5.88 -1.54
C PRO A 108 2.22 -4.99 -0.43
N PHE A 109 1.00 -5.20 0.05
CA PHE A 109 0.31 -4.35 1.01
C PHE A 109 0.76 -4.66 2.44
N LEU A 110 1.18 -3.61 3.16
CA LEU A 110 1.70 -3.68 4.52
C LEU A 110 0.67 -3.23 5.55
N MET A 111 -0.14 -2.23 5.20
CA MET A 111 -1.16 -1.64 6.08
C MET A 111 -2.25 -0.97 5.24
N LEU A 112 -3.49 -1.07 5.69
CA LEU A 112 -4.58 -0.21 5.24
C LEU A 112 -5.34 0.31 6.46
N ASP A 113 -5.36 1.63 6.61
CA ASP A 113 -6.14 2.36 7.61
C ASP A 113 -7.21 3.23 6.96
N HIS A 114 -8.44 3.08 7.40
CA HIS A 114 -9.49 4.05 7.19
C HIS A 114 -9.47 5.00 8.39
N PHE A 115 -8.84 6.16 8.22
CA PHE A 115 -8.64 7.11 9.30
C PHE A 115 -9.77 8.11 9.43
N ARG A 116 -9.99 8.56 10.69
CA ARG A 116 -10.85 9.67 11.07
C ARG A 116 -10.06 10.58 12.02
N ILE A 117 -9.76 11.79 11.56
CA ILE A 117 -8.95 12.77 12.30
C ILE A 117 -9.83 13.94 12.68
N ALA A 118 -10.16 14.05 13.97
CA ALA A 118 -10.90 15.17 14.52
C ALA A 118 -10.00 16.41 14.69
N PRO A 119 -10.55 17.62 14.80
CA PRO A 119 -9.77 18.81 15.15
C PRO A 119 -8.96 18.58 16.42
N GLY A 120 -7.69 19.02 16.42
CA GLY A 120 -6.74 18.83 17.53
C GLY A 120 -6.13 17.43 17.62
N SER A 121 -6.32 16.60 16.61
CA SER A 121 -5.66 15.30 16.43
C SER A 121 -4.81 15.34 15.16
N GLY A 122 -3.96 14.34 14.89
CA GLY A 122 -3.17 14.28 13.66
C GLY A 122 -1.99 13.32 13.76
N PHE A 123 -1.13 13.41 12.76
CA PHE A 123 0.12 12.68 12.68
C PHE A 123 1.28 13.69 12.61
N PRO A 124 1.77 14.17 13.80
CA PRO A 124 2.90 15.09 13.84
C PRO A 124 4.17 14.38 13.34
N ASP A 125 5.28 15.12 13.31
CA ASP A 125 6.57 14.70 12.76
C ASP A 125 6.91 13.24 13.03
N HIS A 126 7.01 12.45 11.97
CA HIS A 126 7.35 11.03 12.05
C HIS A 126 8.13 10.56 10.80
N PRO A 127 9.02 9.56 10.95
CA PRO A 127 9.82 9.05 9.85
C PRO A 127 9.11 7.93 9.07
N HIS A 128 9.60 7.68 7.83
CA HIS A 128 9.37 6.45 7.06
C HIS A 128 10.63 6.03 6.33
N ARG A 129 10.79 4.71 6.09
CA ARG A 129 11.85 4.16 5.22
C ARG A 129 11.42 2.84 4.59
N GLY A 130 11.73 2.67 3.29
CA GLY A 130 11.66 1.40 2.58
C GLY A 130 10.26 1.01 2.10
N GLN A 131 9.33 1.94 2.06
CA GLN A 131 7.94 1.75 1.64
C GLN A 131 7.41 2.95 0.86
N GLU A 132 6.23 2.78 0.29
CA GLU A 132 5.40 3.84 -0.25
C GLU A 132 4.16 3.99 0.64
N THR A 133 3.68 5.22 0.81
CA THR A 133 2.41 5.53 1.44
C THR A 133 1.48 6.20 0.44
N ILE A 134 0.22 5.82 0.42
CA ILE A 134 -0.79 6.36 -0.46
C ILE A 134 -1.94 6.84 0.40
N THR A 135 -2.15 8.17 0.42
CA THR A 135 -3.23 8.80 1.16
C THR A 135 -4.33 9.20 0.20
N TYR A 136 -5.52 8.63 0.35
CA TYR A 136 -6.72 9.00 -0.42
C TYR A 136 -7.73 9.68 0.48
N LEU A 137 -8.01 10.95 0.24
CA LEU A 137 -8.91 11.72 1.09
C LEU A 137 -10.37 11.57 0.63
N LEU A 138 -11.23 11.14 1.54
CA LEU A 138 -12.67 10.94 1.29
C LEU A 138 -13.49 12.15 1.69
N HIS A 139 -13.07 12.86 2.76
CA HIS A 139 -13.75 14.06 3.29
C HIS A 139 -12.78 14.99 3.99
N GLY A 140 -12.96 16.30 3.81
CA GLY A 140 -12.17 17.36 4.44
C GLY A 140 -10.85 17.64 3.74
N GLY A 141 -9.81 17.97 4.49
CA GLY A 141 -8.48 18.31 4.00
C GLY A 141 -7.38 17.91 4.97
N VAL A 142 -6.21 17.57 4.43
CA VAL A 142 -4.98 17.26 5.20
C VAL A 142 -3.84 18.08 4.64
N ASP A 143 -3.19 18.85 5.50
CA ASP A 143 -1.94 19.53 5.19
C ASP A 143 -0.77 18.58 5.46
N HIS A 144 0.23 18.60 4.58
CA HIS A 144 1.46 17.82 4.74
C HIS A 144 2.69 18.69 4.57
N GLU A 145 3.75 18.34 5.28
CA GLU A 145 5.04 19.00 5.22
C GLU A 145 6.15 18.00 5.51
N ASP A 146 7.28 18.08 4.80
CA ASP A 146 8.43 17.20 5.02
C ASP A 146 9.74 17.97 5.20
N PHE A 147 10.76 17.28 5.68
CA PHE A 147 12.10 17.83 5.89
C PHE A 147 12.87 18.18 4.58
N ALA A 148 12.38 17.76 3.43
CA ALA A 148 12.95 18.11 2.13
C ALA A 148 12.43 19.45 1.61
N GLY A 149 11.43 20.03 2.29
CA GLY A 149 10.77 21.29 1.94
C GLY A 149 9.54 21.12 1.05
N ASN A 150 9.08 19.89 0.83
CA ASN A 150 7.79 19.69 0.19
C ASN A 150 6.68 20.00 1.19
N LYS A 151 5.65 20.69 0.72
CA LYS A 151 4.46 21.01 1.50
C LYS A 151 3.26 21.20 0.58
N GLY A 152 2.11 20.86 1.08
CA GLY A 152 0.86 20.99 0.32
C GLY A 152 -0.36 20.66 1.15
N THR A 153 -1.49 20.69 0.47
CA THR A 153 -2.78 20.27 1.00
C THR A 153 -3.40 19.28 0.02
N ILE A 154 -3.91 18.18 0.51
CA ILE A 154 -4.82 17.29 -0.22
C ILE A 154 -6.25 17.51 0.28
N GLU A 155 -7.21 17.53 -0.62
CA GLU A 155 -8.63 17.76 -0.35
C GLU A 155 -9.47 16.53 -0.73
N ALA A 156 -10.75 16.53 -0.40
CA ALA A 156 -11.62 15.39 -0.69
C ALA A 156 -11.57 14.97 -2.17
N GLY A 157 -11.26 13.71 -2.40
CA GLY A 157 -11.06 13.10 -3.72
C GLY A 157 -9.63 13.13 -4.26
N ASP A 158 -8.73 13.92 -3.63
CA ASP A 158 -7.30 13.94 -3.99
C ASP A 158 -6.56 12.73 -3.42
N LEU A 159 -5.45 12.37 -4.06
CA LEU A 159 -4.48 11.40 -3.54
C LEU A 159 -3.09 12.02 -3.42
N GLN A 160 -2.35 11.52 -2.44
CA GLN A 160 -0.91 11.69 -2.35
C GLN A 160 -0.22 10.34 -2.39
N PHE A 161 0.72 10.19 -3.33
CA PHE A 161 1.67 9.09 -3.37
C PHE A 161 3.00 9.59 -2.84
N MET A 162 3.49 9.00 -1.74
CA MET A 162 4.81 9.27 -1.19
C MET A 162 5.65 8.00 -1.24
N THR A 163 6.79 8.06 -1.91
CA THR A 163 7.84 7.03 -1.79
C THR A 163 8.81 7.48 -0.72
N ALA A 164 8.89 6.74 0.39
CA ALA A 164 9.83 7.04 1.47
C ALA A 164 11.27 6.66 1.13
N GLY A 165 11.46 5.59 0.35
CA GLY A 165 12.76 5.15 -0.11
C GLY A 165 13.79 5.06 1.02
N ARG A 166 14.94 5.75 0.88
CA ARG A 166 16.04 5.74 1.85
C ARG A 166 15.73 6.48 3.16
N GLY A 167 14.65 7.26 3.21
CA GLY A 167 14.19 7.93 4.42
C GLY A 167 13.52 9.25 4.15
N ILE A 168 12.42 9.49 4.82
CA ILE A 168 11.68 10.75 4.87
C ILE A 168 11.23 11.01 6.30
N MET A 169 11.13 12.27 6.70
CA MET A 169 10.45 12.70 7.90
C MET A 169 9.42 13.75 7.52
N HIS A 170 8.16 13.53 7.93
CA HIS A 170 7.05 14.38 7.54
C HIS A 170 5.98 14.49 8.64
N ALA A 171 5.04 15.41 8.44
CA ALA A 171 3.85 15.56 9.24
C ALA A 171 2.61 15.58 8.32
N GLU A 172 1.50 15.01 8.80
CA GLU A 172 0.18 15.03 8.16
C GLU A 172 -0.85 15.55 9.18
N MET A 173 -1.33 16.78 8.98
CA MET A 173 -2.19 17.47 9.92
C MET A 173 -3.54 17.81 9.30
N PRO A 174 -4.66 17.57 10.00
CA PRO A 174 -5.99 17.84 9.47
C PRO A 174 -6.21 19.34 9.33
N LYS A 175 -6.81 19.76 8.23
CA LYS A 175 -7.43 21.09 8.13
C LYS A 175 -8.66 21.17 9.02
N GLN A 176 -8.97 22.35 9.49
CA GLN A 176 -10.22 22.58 10.17
C GLN A 176 -11.36 22.73 9.16
N ASN A 177 -12.32 21.79 9.18
CA ASN A 177 -13.52 21.91 8.39
C ASN A 177 -14.44 23.00 9.00
N PRO A 178 -15.09 23.85 8.18
CA PRO A 178 -15.94 24.93 8.69
C PRO A 178 -17.09 24.46 9.57
N ASP A 179 -17.57 23.25 9.39
CA ASP A 179 -18.64 22.61 10.16
C ASP A 179 -18.14 21.82 11.38
N GLY A 180 -16.82 21.82 11.64
CA GLY A 180 -16.20 21.07 12.73
C GLY A 180 -16.14 19.55 12.51
N SER A 181 -16.50 19.05 11.32
CA SER A 181 -16.44 17.63 11.01
C SER A 181 -14.99 17.12 10.96
N ALA A 182 -14.81 15.82 11.22
CA ALA A 182 -13.52 15.17 11.13
C ALA A 182 -13.11 14.98 9.65
N ASN A 183 -11.80 14.98 9.40
CA ASN A 183 -11.24 14.59 8.11
C ASN A 183 -11.19 13.07 8.02
N VAL A 184 -11.60 12.51 6.88
CA VAL A 184 -11.74 11.08 6.67
C VAL A 184 -10.99 10.68 5.39
N GLY A 185 -10.21 9.62 5.46
CA GLY A 185 -9.48 9.12 4.31
C GLY A 185 -8.94 7.70 4.52
N LEU A 186 -8.28 7.22 3.51
CA LEU A 186 -7.56 5.94 3.51
C LEU A 186 -6.06 6.19 3.46
N GLN A 187 -5.31 5.46 4.26
CA GLN A 187 -3.86 5.37 4.13
C GLN A 187 -3.47 3.93 3.85
N LEU A 188 -2.87 3.71 2.68
CA LEU A 188 -2.35 2.42 2.24
C LEU A 188 -0.82 2.46 2.26
N TRP A 189 -0.19 1.49 2.93
CA TRP A 189 1.25 1.29 2.85
C TRP A 189 1.56 0.14 1.92
N VAL A 190 2.49 0.41 1.00
CA VAL A 190 2.92 -0.54 -0.04
C VAL A 190 4.42 -0.79 0.11
N ASP A 191 4.80 -2.06 0.07
CA ASP A 191 6.21 -2.45 0.14
C ASP A 191 6.96 -2.06 -1.15
N LEU A 192 8.18 -1.57 -1.01
CA LEU A 192 9.07 -1.33 -2.15
C LEU A 192 9.85 -2.60 -2.48
N PRO A 193 10.07 -2.90 -3.77
CA PRO A 193 11.04 -3.91 -4.17
C PRO A 193 12.39 -3.69 -3.48
N LYS A 194 13.05 -4.76 -3.05
CA LYS A 194 14.29 -4.70 -2.26
C LYS A 194 15.34 -3.74 -2.85
N HIS A 195 15.50 -3.73 -4.16
CA HIS A 195 16.47 -2.86 -4.85
C HIS A 195 16.06 -1.37 -4.86
N LEU A 196 14.81 -1.04 -4.54
CA LEU A 196 14.29 0.33 -4.46
C LEU A 196 14.13 0.83 -3.02
N LYS A 197 14.38 0.01 -1.99
CA LYS A 197 14.22 0.43 -0.60
C LYS A 197 15.12 1.59 -0.19
N ALA A 198 16.22 1.82 -0.92
CA ALA A 198 17.14 2.93 -0.73
C ALA A 198 17.07 3.99 -1.84
N CYS A 199 16.00 4.02 -2.66
CA CYS A 199 15.81 5.07 -3.67
C CYS A 199 15.56 6.44 -3.01
N GLU A 200 15.71 7.50 -3.81
CA GLU A 200 15.39 8.85 -3.34
C GLU A 200 13.89 8.99 -3.03
N PRO A 201 13.53 9.67 -1.94
CA PRO A 201 12.15 10.01 -1.63
C PRO A 201 11.52 10.85 -2.75
N ARG A 202 10.24 10.61 -3.00
CA ARG A 202 9.47 11.43 -3.94
C ARG A 202 8.01 11.53 -3.54
N TYR A 203 7.35 12.59 -4.00
CA TYR A 203 5.90 12.77 -3.92
C TYR A 203 5.28 12.87 -5.30
N ARG A 204 4.05 12.40 -5.39
CA ARG A 204 3.17 12.63 -6.52
C ARG A 204 1.75 12.79 -6.02
N ASP A 205 1.26 14.02 -6.08
CA ASP A 205 -0.14 14.30 -5.78
C ASP A 205 -0.96 14.15 -7.05
N LEU A 206 -2.16 13.58 -6.90
CA LEU A 206 -3.15 13.47 -7.95
C LEU A 206 -4.42 14.16 -7.49
N ARG A 207 -4.82 15.21 -8.21
CA ARG A 207 -6.03 15.95 -7.87
C ARG A 207 -7.27 15.20 -8.32
N ALA A 208 -8.37 15.33 -7.58
CA ALA A 208 -9.64 14.66 -7.87
C ALA A 208 -10.08 14.82 -9.33
N LYS A 209 -9.88 16.02 -9.91
CA LYS A 209 -10.21 16.35 -11.31
C LYS A 209 -9.32 15.67 -12.36
N GLU A 210 -8.19 15.14 -11.96
CA GLU A 210 -7.23 14.44 -12.83
C GLU A 210 -7.50 12.93 -12.86
N ILE A 211 -8.33 12.43 -11.94
CA ILE A 211 -8.67 11.01 -11.84
C ILE A 211 -9.70 10.66 -12.93
N PRO A 212 -9.36 9.78 -13.87
CA PRO A 212 -10.32 9.30 -14.87
C PRO A 212 -11.47 8.54 -14.21
N THR A 213 -12.64 8.65 -14.80
CA THR A 213 -13.84 7.94 -14.34
C THR A 213 -14.51 7.18 -15.47
N VAL A 214 -15.22 6.12 -15.16
CA VAL A 214 -16.06 5.39 -16.10
C VAL A 214 -17.37 4.99 -15.45
N ASP A 215 -18.47 5.15 -16.20
CA ASP A 215 -19.79 4.67 -15.83
C ASP A 215 -20.10 3.39 -16.61
N VAL A 216 -20.52 2.36 -15.88
CA VAL A 216 -20.90 1.07 -16.46
C VAL A 216 -22.30 0.64 -15.98
N ASP A 217 -22.81 -0.47 -16.50
CA ASP A 217 -24.14 -0.99 -16.18
C ASP A 217 -25.28 0.06 -16.32
N GLY A 218 -25.25 0.78 -17.45
CA GLY A 218 -26.25 1.81 -17.74
C GLY A 218 -26.21 3.01 -16.76
N GLY A 219 -25.05 3.31 -16.18
CA GLY A 219 -24.86 4.41 -15.23
C GLY A 219 -25.26 4.07 -13.79
N LYS A 220 -25.47 2.80 -13.49
CA LYS A 220 -25.66 2.32 -12.12
C LYS A 220 -24.37 2.12 -11.36
N VAL A 221 -23.25 1.98 -12.04
CA VAL A 221 -21.92 1.83 -11.44
C VAL A 221 -21.02 2.95 -11.91
N HIS A 222 -20.42 3.65 -10.97
CA HIS A 222 -19.43 4.69 -11.18
C HIS A 222 -18.08 4.24 -10.62
N VAL A 223 -17.02 4.26 -11.44
CA VAL A 223 -15.67 3.88 -11.05
C VAL A 223 -14.72 5.04 -11.27
N LYS A 224 -13.99 5.44 -10.21
CA LYS A 224 -12.82 6.31 -10.30
C LYS A 224 -11.59 5.44 -10.46
N VAL A 225 -10.86 5.61 -11.56
CA VAL A 225 -9.66 4.83 -11.89
C VAL A 225 -8.44 5.58 -11.37
N ILE A 226 -8.17 5.43 -10.07
CA ILE A 226 -7.07 6.12 -9.37
C ILE A 226 -5.72 5.60 -9.87
N SER A 227 -5.58 4.28 -9.90
CA SER A 227 -4.43 3.57 -10.44
C SER A 227 -4.91 2.28 -11.09
N GLY A 228 -4.38 1.92 -12.26
CA GLY A 228 -4.75 0.74 -13.01
C GLY A 228 -5.75 1.00 -14.13
N GLN A 229 -6.69 0.08 -14.33
CA GLN A 229 -7.62 0.12 -15.45
C GLN A 229 -9.02 -0.38 -15.05
N SER A 230 -10.05 0.21 -15.61
CA SER A 230 -11.44 -0.29 -15.53
C SER A 230 -12.18 -0.03 -16.83
N HIS A 231 -12.79 -1.08 -17.42
CA HIS A 231 -13.68 -1.00 -18.58
C HIS A 231 -13.15 -0.10 -19.72
N GLY A 232 -11.86 -0.29 -20.05
CA GLY A 232 -11.19 0.44 -21.14
C GLY A 232 -10.69 1.84 -20.80
N VAL A 233 -10.83 2.27 -19.53
CA VAL A 233 -10.28 3.53 -19.03
C VAL A 233 -9.04 3.24 -18.20
N ASP A 234 -7.91 3.86 -18.58
CA ASP A 234 -6.63 3.79 -17.86
C ASP A 234 -6.48 4.95 -16.88
N SER A 235 -5.80 4.72 -15.76
CA SER A 235 -5.37 5.77 -14.84
C SER A 235 -4.23 6.61 -15.40
N VAL A 236 -3.92 7.71 -14.73
CA VAL A 236 -2.64 8.42 -14.91
C VAL A 236 -1.50 7.46 -14.54
N ARG A 237 -0.50 7.32 -15.44
CA ARG A 237 0.62 6.38 -15.27
C ARG A 237 1.70 6.93 -14.32
N ASP A 238 2.57 6.04 -13.84
CA ASP A 238 3.80 6.36 -13.08
C ASP A 238 3.56 7.00 -11.71
N LEU A 239 2.56 6.54 -10.97
CA LEU A 239 2.29 7.01 -9.61
C LEU A 239 3.18 6.30 -8.57
N ALA A 240 3.14 4.98 -8.49
CA ALA A 240 3.92 4.16 -7.56
C ALA A 240 5.06 3.40 -8.28
N TYR A 241 6.11 3.03 -7.52
CA TYR A 241 7.15 2.13 -8.02
C TYR A 241 6.69 0.67 -8.00
N THR A 242 5.96 0.27 -6.96
CA THR A 242 5.35 -1.06 -6.91
C THR A 242 4.02 -1.01 -7.64
N PRO A 243 3.82 -1.86 -8.68
CA PRO A 243 2.56 -1.84 -9.44
C PRO A 243 1.37 -2.17 -8.54
N VAL A 244 0.46 -1.20 -8.42
CA VAL A 244 -0.79 -1.33 -7.67
C VAL A 244 -1.96 -0.73 -8.45
N TRP A 245 -3.12 -1.35 -8.35
CA TRP A 245 -4.39 -0.82 -8.82
C TRP A 245 -5.22 -0.34 -7.64
N ILE A 246 -5.87 0.80 -7.79
CA ILE A 246 -6.77 1.38 -6.79
C ILE A 246 -7.98 1.93 -7.55
N LEU A 247 -9.13 1.32 -7.34
CA LEU A 247 -10.40 1.70 -7.94
C LEU A 247 -11.38 2.07 -6.83
N ASP A 248 -11.99 3.26 -6.89
CA ASP A 248 -13.08 3.66 -6.00
C ASP A 248 -14.39 3.44 -6.75
N VAL A 249 -15.18 2.49 -6.27
CA VAL A 249 -16.37 1.97 -6.95
C VAL A 249 -17.61 2.31 -6.15
N GLN A 250 -18.58 2.96 -6.79
CA GLN A 250 -19.91 3.23 -6.26
C GLN A 250 -20.95 2.50 -7.11
N ILE A 251 -21.85 1.74 -6.46
CA ILE A 251 -22.88 0.95 -7.11
C ILE A 251 -24.24 1.33 -6.55
N LYS A 252 -25.15 1.78 -7.43
CA LYS A 252 -26.55 2.05 -7.09
C LYS A 252 -27.35 0.75 -6.90
N PRO A 253 -28.49 0.79 -6.19
CA PRO A 253 -29.38 -0.36 -6.08
C PRO A 253 -29.71 -1.01 -7.44
N GLY A 254 -29.54 -2.34 -7.52
CA GLY A 254 -29.71 -3.14 -8.73
C GLY A 254 -28.57 -3.01 -9.75
N GLY A 255 -27.47 -2.31 -9.41
CA GLY A 255 -26.27 -2.24 -10.24
C GLY A 255 -25.33 -3.42 -9.99
N ARG A 256 -24.47 -3.72 -10.97
CA ARG A 256 -23.48 -4.79 -10.90
C ARG A 256 -22.25 -4.48 -11.74
N ILE A 257 -21.11 -5.01 -11.32
CA ILE A 257 -19.85 -4.90 -12.03
C ILE A 257 -19.11 -6.24 -12.04
N ALA A 258 -18.47 -6.54 -13.16
CA ALA A 258 -17.49 -7.60 -13.30
C ALA A 258 -16.14 -6.93 -13.61
N GLN A 259 -15.35 -6.63 -12.57
CA GLN A 259 -14.10 -5.89 -12.69
C GLN A 259 -12.94 -6.83 -12.94
N PRO A 260 -12.28 -6.75 -14.11
CA PRO A 260 -11.03 -7.46 -14.35
C PRO A 260 -9.93 -6.98 -13.41
N VAL A 261 -9.12 -7.93 -12.92
CA VAL A 261 -7.89 -7.66 -12.14
C VAL A 261 -6.75 -8.50 -12.71
N PRO A 262 -5.51 -8.01 -12.69
CA PRO A 262 -4.38 -8.75 -13.27
C PRO A 262 -4.20 -10.13 -12.63
N LYS A 263 -3.95 -11.13 -13.46
CA LYS A 263 -3.68 -12.50 -13.02
C LYS A 263 -2.42 -12.57 -12.17
N GLY A 264 -2.46 -13.36 -11.09
CA GLY A 264 -1.32 -13.52 -10.18
C GLY A 264 -1.09 -12.32 -9.25
N TRP A 265 -1.98 -11.31 -9.27
CA TRP A 265 -1.92 -10.22 -8.31
C TRP A 265 -2.78 -10.53 -7.10
N ASN A 266 -2.32 -10.15 -5.93
CA ASN A 266 -3.15 -10.11 -4.74
C ASN A 266 -4.20 -9.01 -4.87
N ALA A 267 -5.44 -9.30 -4.46
CA ALA A 267 -6.54 -8.33 -4.52
C ALA A 267 -7.43 -8.40 -3.28
N PHE A 268 -7.95 -7.25 -2.88
CA PHE A 268 -8.93 -7.12 -1.81
C PHE A 268 -9.85 -5.92 -2.07
N ALA A 269 -11.04 -5.94 -1.47
CA ALA A 269 -11.92 -4.79 -1.42
C ALA A 269 -12.10 -4.33 0.03
N TYR A 270 -12.16 -3.01 0.26
CA TYR A 270 -12.51 -2.43 1.55
C TYR A 270 -13.82 -1.63 1.40
N THR A 271 -14.87 -2.03 2.13
CA THR A 271 -16.19 -1.43 2.03
C THR A 271 -16.28 -0.14 2.85
N LEU A 272 -16.80 0.92 2.23
CA LEU A 272 -16.90 2.27 2.79
C LEU A 272 -18.33 2.62 3.20
N GLU A 273 -19.29 2.33 2.34
CA GLU A 273 -20.69 2.72 2.52
C GLU A 273 -21.61 1.63 1.99
N GLY A 274 -22.76 1.45 2.62
CA GLY A 274 -23.80 0.52 2.19
C GLY A 274 -23.42 -0.96 2.32
N GLN A 275 -24.22 -1.80 1.69
CA GLN A 275 -23.99 -3.24 1.62
C GLN A 275 -23.75 -3.64 0.18
N ALA A 276 -22.67 -4.33 -0.12
CA ALA A 276 -22.37 -4.89 -1.43
C ALA A 276 -22.33 -6.43 -1.36
N ILE A 277 -22.73 -7.10 -2.44
CA ILE A 277 -22.69 -8.54 -2.58
C ILE A 277 -21.52 -8.90 -3.48
N PHE A 278 -20.48 -9.50 -2.89
CA PHE A 278 -19.29 -9.96 -3.60
C PHE A 278 -19.38 -11.42 -3.98
N GLY A 279 -18.75 -11.81 -5.09
CA GLY A 279 -18.64 -13.19 -5.56
C GLY A 279 -19.73 -13.58 -6.55
N GLU A 280 -19.81 -14.86 -6.88
CA GLU A 280 -20.71 -15.42 -7.87
C GLU A 280 -21.39 -16.71 -7.39
N GLY A 281 -22.60 -16.99 -7.91
CA GLY A 281 -23.35 -18.21 -7.64
C GLY A 281 -23.54 -18.48 -6.14
N THR A 282 -23.15 -19.66 -5.68
CA THR A 282 -23.26 -20.07 -4.27
C THR A 282 -22.22 -19.47 -3.35
N GLN A 283 -21.22 -18.79 -3.91
CA GLN A 283 -20.17 -18.12 -3.14
C GLN A 283 -20.46 -16.64 -2.88
N LYS A 284 -21.61 -16.13 -3.30
CA LYS A 284 -22.03 -14.76 -3.02
C LYS A 284 -22.07 -14.48 -1.52
N ARG A 285 -21.51 -13.33 -1.12
CA ARG A 285 -21.53 -12.84 0.26
C ARG A 285 -21.95 -11.39 0.30
N ALA A 286 -23.02 -11.09 1.03
CA ALA A 286 -23.39 -9.73 1.40
C ALA A 286 -22.40 -9.23 2.47
N VAL A 287 -21.83 -8.05 2.24
CA VAL A 287 -20.79 -7.46 3.08
C VAL A 287 -21.17 -6.04 3.42
N GLU A 288 -21.24 -5.75 4.72
CA GLU A 288 -21.53 -4.44 5.28
C GLU A 288 -20.32 -3.49 5.20
N GLU A 289 -20.51 -2.25 5.64
CA GLU A 289 -19.48 -1.23 5.76
C GLU A 289 -18.30 -1.69 6.63
N PHE A 290 -17.11 -1.15 6.35
CA PHE A 290 -15.87 -1.33 7.13
C PHE A 290 -15.33 -2.76 7.17
N HIS A 291 -15.68 -3.59 6.19
CA HIS A 291 -15.11 -4.91 6.05
C HIS A 291 -14.00 -4.95 4.99
N ASN A 292 -13.04 -5.83 5.20
CA ASN A 292 -12.07 -6.21 4.19
C ASN A 292 -12.51 -7.55 3.57
N VAL A 293 -12.63 -7.57 2.24
CA VAL A 293 -12.93 -8.75 1.43
C VAL A 293 -11.65 -9.13 0.70
N VAL A 294 -10.98 -10.19 1.15
CA VAL A 294 -9.74 -10.68 0.53
C VAL A 294 -10.10 -11.77 -0.48
N PHE A 295 -9.57 -11.65 -1.69
CA PHE A 295 -9.80 -12.63 -2.76
C PHE A 295 -8.65 -13.63 -2.84
N GLU A 296 -8.93 -14.79 -3.42
CA GLU A 296 -7.89 -15.74 -3.83
C GLU A 296 -7.09 -15.16 -5.01
N GLU A 297 -5.89 -15.66 -5.23
CA GLU A 297 -5.02 -15.22 -6.33
C GLU A 297 -5.52 -15.74 -7.68
N GLU A 298 -6.16 -16.91 -7.65
CA GLU A 298 -6.74 -17.56 -8.82
C GLU A 298 -7.95 -16.78 -9.33
N GLY A 299 -8.08 -16.73 -10.65
CA GLY A 299 -9.12 -15.98 -11.32
C GLY A 299 -8.69 -14.56 -11.70
N GLU A 300 -9.53 -13.90 -12.49
CA GLU A 300 -9.23 -12.62 -13.14
C GLU A 300 -10.37 -11.61 -13.00
N ILE A 301 -11.51 -12.00 -12.43
CA ILE A 301 -12.69 -11.14 -12.32
C ILE A 301 -13.17 -11.04 -10.89
N VAL A 302 -13.39 -9.82 -10.41
CA VAL A 302 -14.09 -9.53 -9.17
C VAL A 302 -15.53 -9.13 -9.51
N ASN A 303 -16.50 -9.98 -9.13
CA ASN A 303 -17.93 -9.72 -9.32
C ASN A 303 -18.50 -9.06 -8.07
N VAL A 304 -19.22 -7.94 -8.27
CA VAL A 304 -19.90 -7.21 -7.19
C VAL A 304 -21.27 -6.73 -7.69
N GLU A 305 -22.28 -6.82 -6.85
CA GLU A 305 -23.62 -6.31 -7.12
C GLU A 305 -24.23 -5.68 -5.86
N VAL A 306 -25.24 -4.85 -6.05
CA VAL A 306 -26.07 -4.30 -4.98
C VAL A 306 -27.50 -4.73 -5.20
N ASP A 307 -28.19 -5.18 -4.14
CA ASP A 307 -29.58 -5.60 -4.21
C ASP A 307 -30.45 -4.47 -4.76
N ALA A 308 -31.42 -4.81 -5.63
CA ALA A 308 -32.30 -3.82 -6.23
C ALA A 308 -33.25 -3.15 -5.21
N GLY A 309 -33.48 -3.79 -4.08
CA GLY A 309 -34.25 -3.28 -2.96
C GLY A 309 -33.43 -2.56 -1.87
N ALA A 310 -32.12 -2.36 -2.10
CA ALA A 310 -31.28 -1.64 -1.13
C ALA A 310 -31.72 -0.17 -0.98
N ASP A 311 -31.65 0.35 0.24
CA ASP A 311 -32.07 1.73 0.56
C ASP A 311 -31.03 2.79 0.12
N LYS A 312 -29.80 2.39 -0.08
CA LYS A 312 -28.67 3.27 -0.45
C LYS A 312 -27.67 2.60 -1.38
N ASP A 313 -26.85 3.41 -2.03
CA ASP A 313 -25.72 2.94 -2.80
C ASP A 313 -24.70 2.21 -1.92
N ALA A 314 -23.95 1.28 -2.51
CA ALA A 314 -22.75 0.76 -1.88
C ALA A 314 -21.51 1.41 -2.50
N ARG A 315 -20.50 1.65 -1.66
CA ARG A 315 -19.20 2.15 -2.08
C ARG A 315 -18.07 1.34 -1.44
N PHE A 316 -17.07 1.04 -2.23
CA PHE A 316 -15.86 0.33 -1.77
C PHE A 316 -14.66 0.74 -2.61
N VAL A 317 -13.46 0.53 -2.06
CA VAL A 317 -12.24 0.57 -2.85
C VAL A 317 -11.80 -0.85 -3.17
N LEU A 318 -11.53 -1.12 -4.46
CA LEU A 318 -10.92 -2.37 -4.92
C LEU A 318 -9.45 -2.10 -5.17
N ILE A 319 -8.59 -2.85 -4.49
CA ILE A 319 -7.14 -2.67 -4.52
C ILE A 319 -6.51 -3.99 -4.95
N ALA A 320 -5.59 -3.93 -5.92
CA ALA A 320 -4.81 -5.07 -6.36
C ALA A 320 -3.34 -4.68 -6.53
N GLY A 321 -2.41 -5.62 -6.33
CA GLY A 321 -0.98 -5.33 -6.46
C GLY A 321 -0.16 -6.57 -6.73
N THR A 322 0.98 -6.37 -7.42
CA THR A 322 1.95 -7.43 -7.72
C THR A 322 2.58 -7.94 -6.42
N PRO A 323 2.44 -9.21 -6.07
CA PRO A 323 3.16 -9.78 -4.93
C PRO A 323 4.68 -9.64 -5.12
N LEU A 324 5.39 -9.26 -4.07
CA LEU A 324 6.84 -9.21 -4.04
C LEU A 324 7.36 -10.47 -3.34
N ASP A 325 8.20 -11.24 -4.04
CA ASP A 325 8.86 -12.43 -3.47
C ASP A 325 10.10 -11.99 -2.68
N GLN A 326 9.84 -11.44 -1.50
CA GLN A 326 10.89 -10.93 -0.61
C GLN A 326 10.46 -11.00 0.86
N GLU A 327 11.45 -11.08 1.74
CA GLU A 327 11.22 -10.97 3.18
C GLU A 327 10.80 -9.54 3.54
N VAL A 328 9.77 -9.41 4.37
CA VAL A 328 9.30 -8.14 4.93
C VAL A 328 9.58 -8.13 6.44
N VAL A 329 10.50 -7.28 6.86
CA VAL A 329 10.78 -7.01 8.27
C VAL A 329 10.36 -5.58 8.58
N GLN A 330 9.28 -5.46 9.33
CA GLN A 330 8.71 -4.18 9.72
C GLN A 330 8.90 -3.92 11.20
N TYR A 331 9.36 -2.70 11.53
CA TYR A 331 9.39 -2.16 12.89
C TYR A 331 8.89 -0.71 12.88
N GLY A 332 7.66 -0.51 13.34
CA GLY A 332 7.00 0.78 13.21
C GLY A 332 6.98 1.26 11.75
N PRO A 333 7.49 2.47 11.46
CA PRO A 333 7.49 3.05 10.12
C PRO A 333 8.69 2.63 9.24
N PHE A 334 9.51 1.69 9.70
CA PHE A 334 10.64 1.16 8.94
C PHE A 334 10.32 -0.22 8.39
N VAL A 335 10.40 -0.37 7.06
CA VAL A 335 10.07 -1.61 6.33
C VAL A 335 11.23 -2.01 5.44
N LEU A 336 11.99 -2.98 5.87
CA LEU A 336 13.21 -3.44 5.20
C LEU A 336 13.12 -4.96 4.91
N SER A 337 14.22 -5.52 4.39
CA SER A 337 14.29 -6.93 3.99
C SER A 337 15.00 -7.81 5.02
N SER A 338 15.53 -7.24 6.10
CA SER A 338 16.18 -7.98 7.17
C SER A 338 16.16 -7.21 8.50
N LYS A 339 16.33 -7.93 9.60
CA LYS A 339 16.46 -7.33 10.94
C LYS A 339 17.68 -6.41 11.04
N ALA A 340 18.78 -6.76 10.37
CA ALA A 340 19.99 -5.94 10.36
C ALA A 340 19.75 -4.59 9.67
N GLU A 341 19.03 -4.59 8.53
CA GLU A 341 18.65 -3.35 7.84
C GLU A 341 17.68 -2.49 8.67
N VAL A 342 16.75 -3.10 9.39
CA VAL A 342 15.86 -2.37 10.32
C VAL A 342 16.66 -1.74 11.46
N TYR A 343 17.61 -2.48 12.04
CA TYR A 343 18.50 -1.94 13.08
C TYR A 343 19.31 -0.76 12.53
N GLN A 344 19.87 -0.90 11.32
CA GLN A 344 20.61 0.19 10.68
C GLN A 344 19.71 1.41 10.44
N ALA A 345 18.47 1.23 9.98
CA ALA A 345 17.52 2.31 9.78
C ALA A 345 17.22 3.08 11.08
N LEU A 346 17.09 2.36 12.21
CA LEU A 346 16.92 2.99 13.52
C LEU A 346 18.14 3.81 13.93
N MET A 347 19.35 3.28 13.70
CA MET A 347 20.60 3.98 13.98
C MET A 347 20.74 5.23 13.10
N ASP A 348 20.47 5.09 11.79
CA ASP A 348 20.53 6.21 10.84
C ASP A 348 19.57 7.34 11.22
N TYR A 349 18.36 7.00 11.65
CA TYR A 349 17.39 7.97 12.14
C TYR A 349 17.87 8.68 13.41
N GLN A 350 18.41 7.92 14.38
CA GLN A 350 18.91 8.48 15.64
C GLN A 350 20.17 9.36 15.47
N THR A 351 21.00 9.03 14.49
CA THR A 351 22.27 9.75 14.23
C THR A 351 22.15 10.75 13.09
N HIS A 352 20.97 10.97 12.55
CA HIS A 352 20.70 11.86 11.42
C HIS A 352 21.63 11.60 10.23
N SER A 353 21.69 10.34 9.78
CA SER A 353 22.58 9.88 8.71
C SER A 353 21.85 9.02 7.68
N ASN A 354 22.52 8.76 6.53
CA ASN A 354 22.09 7.81 5.49
C ASN A 354 20.63 7.98 5.05
N GLY A 355 20.20 9.24 4.79
CA GLY A 355 18.84 9.59 4.34
C GLY A 355 18.05 10.39 5.37
N PHE A 356 18.55 10.55 6.60
CA PHE A 356 17.93 11.36 7.65
C PHE A 356 18.76 12.58 8.04
N GLU A 357 19.73 13.00 7.22
CA GLU A 357 20.61 14.16 7.50
C GLU A 357 19.81 15.46 7.72
N ARG A 358 18.67 15.60 7.03
CA ARG A 358 17.78 16.76 7.16
C ARG A 358 16.85 16.70 8.37
N ALA A 359 16.81 15.59 9.09
CA ALA A 359 16.00 15.44 10.30
C ALA A 359 16.63 16.17 11.51
N GLU A 360 17.93 16.48 11.45
CA GLU A 360 18.61 17.20 12.52
C GLU A 360 18.02 18.62 12.69
N GLY A 361 17.36 18.84 13.84
CA GLY A 361 16.74 20.13 14.16
C GLY A 361 15.50 20.47 13.32
N TRP A 362 15.05 19.58 12.42
CA TRP A 362 13.84 19.81 11.65
C TRP A 362 12.57 19.58 12.50
N GLN A 363 11.64 20.50 12.35
CA GLN A 363 10.32 20.46 12.96
C GLN A 363 9.33 21.07 11.98
N SER A 364 8.22 20.38 11.70
CA SER A 364 7.20 20.90 10.81
C SER A 364 6.49 22.12 11.39
N GLU A 365 6.18 23.10 10.55
CA GLU A 365 5.35 24.25 10.97
C GLU A 365 3.92 23.83 11.30
N ILE A 366 3.38 22.86 10.54
CA ILE A 366 2.01 22.37 10.72
C ILE A 366 1.84 21.51 11.96
N GLY A 367 2.88 20.84 12.45
CA GLY A 367 2.85 19.99 13.64
C GLY A 367 3.07 20.73 14.96
N LYS A 368 3.56 21.97 14.95
CA LYS A 368 3.92 22.73 16.16
C LYS A 368 2.79 22.82 17.19
N SER A 369 1.54 23.04 16.75
CA SER A 369 0.37 23.15 17.64
C SER A 369 0.04 21.87 18.43
N MET A 370 0.67 20.75 18.10
CA MET A 370 0.46 19.47 18.79
C MET A 370 1.58 19.14 19.79
N ILE A 371 2.66 19.94 19.77
CA ILE A 371 3.87 19.74 20.59
C ILE A 371 3.87 20.69 21.79
N GLU A 372 3.18 21.84 21.68
CA GLU A 372 2.90 22.79 22.76
C GLU A 372 1.72 22.32 23.65
#